data_221c372597e3d2224fe79cdc9ba9ee2e
#
_entry.id   221c372597e3d2224fe79cdc9ba9ee2e
#
_cell.length_a   1.000
_cell.length_b   1.000
_cell.length_c   1.000
_cell.angle_alpha   90.00
_cell.angle_beta   90.00
_cell.angle_gamma   90.00
#
_symmetry.space_group_name_H-M   'P 1'
#
loop_
_entity.id
_entity.type
_entity.pdbx_description
1 polymer ?
#
loop_
_entity_poly.entity_id
_entity_poly.type
_entity_poly.pdbx_seq_one_letter_code
_entity_poly.pdbx_strand_id
1 'polypeptide(L)'
;MRAGWISRQLETFSRYERHTAPRQYLSGESHRYLGRQYRLRVKANDPHARQEQVKLTRGEMWVIGPGDLPPSKVKALLRRWYLERAREVFDTVLTDVFDTFKRLGHERPRIVVREMRSRWGSLSPGGQMTLNSRLVQAPRPCVEYVIVHELCHLIHKNHSSEFFALLGLVLPDWQARKQRLEQALL
;
A
#
# COMPACT_ATOMS: atom_id res chain seq x y z
N MET A 1 -13.19 -8.76 23.33
CA MET A 1 -11.77 -8.62 22.88
C MET A 1 -11.56 -8.07 21.46
N ARG A 2 -12.60 -7.85 20.63
CA ARG A 2 -12.49 -7.20 19.31
C ARG A 2 -12.25 -5.67 19.36
N ALA A 3 -12.78 -4.98 20.39
CA ALA A 3 -12.71 -3.53 20.50
C ALA A 3 -11.28 -2.98 20.70
N GLY A 4 -10.45 -3.62 21.49
CA GLY A 4 -9.12 -3.11 21.83
C GLY A 4 -8.08 -3.16 20.69
N TRP A 5 -8.24 -4.07 19.70
CA TRP A 5 -7.38 -4.10 18.52
C TRP A 5 -7.83 -3.04 17.50
N ILE A 6 -9.14 -2.90 17.30
CA ILE A 6 -9.71 -1.88 16.39
C ILE A 6 -9.35 -0.48 16.90
N SER A 7 -9.46 -0.23 18.21
CA SER A 7 -9.07 1.07 18.81
C SER A 7 -7.59 1.37 18.62
N ARG A 8 -6.70 0.39 18.82
CA ARG A 8 -5.26 0.56 18.55
C ARG A 8 -4.93 0.81 17.08
N GLN A 9 -5.63 0.16 16.16
CA GLN A 9 -5.48 0.42 14.72
C GLN A 9 -6.00 1.82 14.38
N LEU A 10 -7.13 2.24 14.92
CA LEU A 10 -7.70 3.58 14.71
C LEU A 10 -6.79 4.67 15.30
N GLU A 11 -6.23 4.48 16.50
CA GLU A 11 -5.25 5.38 17.11
C GLU A 11 -3.97 5.48 16.27
N THR A 12 -3.48 4.35 15.75
CA THR A 12 -2.32 4.35 14.85
C THR A 12 -2.63 5.15 13.59
N PHE A 13 -3.76 4.90 12.92
CA PHE A 13 -4.16 5.65 11.73
C PHE A 13 -4.42 7.14 12.01
N SER A 14 -5.01 7.48 13.16
CA SER A 14 -5.26 8.89 13.54
C SER A 14 -3.98 9.65 13.87
N ARG A 15 -2.95 8.99 14.38
CA ARG A 15 -1.60 9.55 14.52
C ARG A 15 -0.98 9.86 13.15
N TYR A 16 -1.20 9.01 12.14
CA TYR A 16 -0.70 9.23 10.77
C TYR A 16 -1.34 10.43 10.07
N GLU A 17 -2.62 10.71 10.33
CA GLU A 17 -3.30 11.86 9.71
C GLU A 17 -2.90 13.21 10.31
N ARG A 18 -2.39 13.26 11.57
CA ARG A 18 -2.12 14.51 12.29
C ARG A 18 -0.80 15.20 11.92
N HIS A 19 0.13 14.55 11.23
CA HIS A 19 1.49 15.08 11.05
C HIS A 19 1.87 15.45 9.61
N THR A 20 1.03 15.20 8.63
CA THR A 20 1.29 15.63 7.25
C THR A 20 0.41 16.82 6.88
N ALA A 21 1.02 17.97 6.64
CA ALA A 21 0.33 19.10 6.05
C ALA A 21 -0.41 18.65 4.77
N PRO A 22 -1.61 19.19 4.49
CA PRO A 22 -2.34 18.85 3.27
C PRO A 22 -1.46 19.09 2.04
N ARG A 23 -1.31 18.06 1.21
CA ARG A 23 -0.52 18.17 -0.02
C ARG A 23 -1.16 19.17 -0.97
N GLN A 24 -0.34 20.03 -1.52
CA GLN A 24 -0.74 21.05 -2.51
C GLN A 24 -0.58 20.52 -3.95
N TYR A 25 0.14 19.41 -4.15
CA TYR A 25 0.42 18.78 -5.45
C TYR A 25 1.20 19.69 -6.41
N LEU A 26 2.14 20.44 -5.84
CA LEU A 26 3.04 21.35 -6.56
C LEU A 26 4.43 20.72 -6.74
N SER A 27 5.14 21.17 -7.75
CA SER A 27 6.55 20.77 -7.95
C SER A 27 7.38 21.07 -6.71
N GLY A 28 8.22 20.10 -6.31
CA GLY A 28 9.05 20.18 -5.12
C GLY A 28 8.54 19.37 -3.93
N GLU A 29 7.26 18.98 -3.90
CA GLU A 29 6.73 18.12 -2.84
C GLU A 29 7.35 16.73 -2.87
N SER A 30 7.46 16.10 -1.69
CA SER A 30 7.95 14.73 -1.54
C SER A 30 6.81 13.73 -1.60
N HIS A 31 6.94 12.73 -2.45
CA HIS A 31 6.04 11.60 -2.58
C HIS A 31 6.78 10.29 -2.31
N ARG A 32 6.14 9.34 -1.63
CA ARG A 32 6.74 8.02 -1.33
C ARG A 32 6.21 6.96 -2.29
N TYR A 33 7.09 6.05 -2.70
CA TYR A 33 6.73 4.83 -3.43
C TYR A 33 7.73 3.72 -3.07
N LEU A 34 7.22 2.58 -2.63
CA LEU A 34 7.99 1.43 -2.13
C LEU A 34 9.10 1.82 -1.14
N GLY A 35 8.76 2.73 -0.21
CA GLY A 35 9.64 3.20 0.86
C GLY A 35 10.66 4.24 0.43
N ARG A 36 10.76 4.57 -0.85
CA ARG A 36 11.66 5.62 -1.36
C ARG A 36 10.91 6.95 -1.49
N GLN A 37 11.63 8.05 -1.26
CA GLN A 37 11.11 9.39 -1.49
C GLN A 37 11.47 9.84 -2.91
N TYR A 38 10.51 10.50 -3.55
CA TYR A 38 10.63 11.09 -4.87
C TYR A 38 10.16 12.53 -4.81
N ARG A 39 10.90 13.43 -5.45
CA ARG A 39 10.49 14.82 -5.59
C ARG A 39 9.51 14.95 -6.77
N LEU A 40 8.33 15.52 -6.51
CA LEU A 40 7.35 15.79 -7.56
C LEU A 40 7.89 16.86 -8.53
N ARG A 41 7.73 16.59 -9.81
CA ARG A 41 7.99 17.51 -10.93
C ARG A 41 6.74 17.55 -11.81
N VAL A 42 6.23 18.73 -12.03
CA VAL A 42 5.07 18.96 -12.91
C VAL A 42 5.54 19.68 -14.15
N LYS A 43 5.34 19.06 -15.32
CA LYS A 43 5.66 19.62 -16.65
C LYS A 43 4.38 19.74 -17.44
N ALA A 44 3.72 20.87 -17.33
CA ALA A 44 2.56 21.23 -18.12
C ALA A 44 2.97 21.71 -19.51
N ASN A 45 2.04 21.70 -20.45
CA ASN A 45 2.22 22.21 -21.81
C ASN A 45 3.47 21.64 -22.52
N ASP A 46 3.79 20.36 -22.28
CA ASP A 46 4.92 19.69 -22.92
C ASP A 46 4.55 19.34 -24.38
N PRO A 47 5.18 19.96 -25.38
CA PRO A 47 4.84 19.72 -26.80
C PRO A 47 5.16 18.30 -27.26
N HIS A 48 5.98 17.57 -26.52
CA HIS A 48 6.33 16.17 -26.82
C HIS A 48 5.42 15.16 -26.11
N ALA A 49 4.59 15.61 -25.18
CA ALA A 49 3.64 14.74 -24.51
C ALA A 49 2.38 14.55 -25.36
N ARG A 50 2.08 13.31 -25.71
CA ARG A 50 0.83 12.95 -26.41
C ARG A 50 -0.37 12.83 -25.48
N GLN A 51 -0.10 12.53 -24.21
CA GLN A 51 -1.10 12.34 -23.16
C GLN A 51 -0.50 12.63 -21.78
N GLU A 52 -1.36 12.78 -20.79
CA GLU A 52 -0.91 12.91 -19.40
C GLU A 52 -0.33 11.57 -18.90
N GLN A 53 0.81 11.64 -18.25
CA GLN A 53 1.51 10.48 -17.72
C GLN A 53 2.24 10.79 -16.44
N VAL A 54 2.42 9.75 -15.59
CA VAL A 54 3.29 9.81 -14.42
C VAL A 54 4.46 8.87 -14.66
N LYS A 55 5.68 9.39 -14.51
CA LYS A 55 6.93 8.64 -14.68
C LYS A 55 7.80 8.76 -13.45
N LEU A 56 8.43 7.66 -13.06
CA LEU A 56 9.52 7.68 -12.07
C LEU A 56 10.85 7.71 -12.78
N THR A 57 11.72 8.59 -12.30
CA THR A 57 13.13 8.66 -12.65
C THR A 57 13.97 8.56 -11.38
N ARG A 58 15.29 8.78 -11.47
CA ARG A 58 16.17 8.75 -10.30
C ARG A 58 15.82 9.87 -9.30
N GLY A 59 15.04 9.53 -8.25
CA GLY A 59 14.67 10.44 -7.18
C GLY A 59 13.54 11.43 -7.52
N GLU A 60 12.94 11.37 -8.70
CA GLU A 60 11.87 12.26 -9.14
C GLU A 60 10.64 11.51 -9.63
N MET A 61 9.47 12.08 -9.35
CA MET A 61 8.16 11.65 -9.85
C MET A 61 7.62 12.73 -10.76
N TRP A 62 7.66 12.48 -12.05
CA TRP A 62 7.24 13.42 -13.07
C TRP A 62 5.77 13.24 -13.42
N VAL A 63 5.02 14.33 -13.38
CA VAL A 63 3.68 14.42 -13.98
C VAL A 63 3.81 15.31 -15.20
N ILE A 64 3.56 14.75 -16.38
CA ILE A 64 3.80 15.39 -17.67
C ILE A 64 2.48 15.39 -18.45
N GLY A 65 2.16 16.48 -19.11
CA GLY A 65 0.99 16.56 -19.98
C GLY A 65 1.09 17.61 -21.09
N PRO A 66 0.31 17.44 -22.19
CA PRO A 66 0.30 18.34 -23.33
C PRO A 66 -0.42 19.67 -23.05
N GLY A 67 -1.19 19.74 -21.97
CA GLY A 67 -1.94 20.92 -21.55
C GLY A 67 -1.69 21.30 -20.12
N ASP A 68 -2.55 22.17 -19.57
CA ASP A 68 -2.43 22.64 -18.20
C ASP A 68 -2.61 21.50 -17.18
N LEU A 69 -1.81 21.55 -16.13
CA LEU A 69 -1.79 20.61 -15.03
C LEU A 69 -2.02 21.34 -13.69
N PRO A 70 -3.24 21.82 -13.40
CA PRO A 70 -3.54 22.40 -12.11
C PRO A 70 -3.40 21.34 -11.00
N PRO A 71 -3.22 21.74 -9.72
CA PRO A 71 -3.03 20.83 -8.60
C PRO A 71 -4.10 19.73 -8.48
N SER A 72 -5.36 20.05 -8.77
CA SER A 72 -6.45 19.06 -8.79
C SER A 72 -6.24 17.94 -9.81
N LYS A 73 -5.76 18.29 -10.99
CA LYS A 73 -5.45 17.35 -12.07
C LYS A 73 -4.22 16.52 -11.74
N VAL A 74 -3.16 17.14 -11.21
CA VAL A 74 -1.96 16.44 -10.71
C VAL A 74 -2.35 15.42 -9.63
N LYS A 75 -3.20 15.81 -8.67
CA LYS A 75 -3.75 14.91 -7.64
C LYS A 75 -4.45 13.69 -8.25
N ALA A 76 -5.31 13.92 -9.24
CA ALA A 76 -6.07 12.84 -9.89
C ALA A 76 -5.15 11.87 -10.64
N LEU A 77 -4.15 12.39 -11.36
CA LEU A 77 -3.15 11.60 -12.09
C LEU A 77 -2.29 10.75 -11.14
N LEU A 78 -1.81 11.34 -10.06
CA LEU A 78 -1.04 10.63 -9.04
C LEU A 78 -1.88 9.55 -8.35
N ARG A 79 -3.15 9.86 -8.02
CA ARG A 79 -4.08 8.88 -7.42
C ARG A 79 -4.28 7.67 -8.34
N ARG A 80 -4.53 7.90 -9.62
CA ARG A 80 -4.67 6.84 -10.63
C ARG A 80 -3.39 6.01 -10.71
N TRP A 81 -2.24 6.67 -10.84
CA TRP A 81 -0.95 6.01 -10.91
C TRP A 81 -0.66 5.13 -9.68
N TYR A 82 -0.92 5.65 -8.45
CA TYR A 82 -0.75 4.86 -7.24
C TYR A 82 -1.67 3.64 -7.20
N LEU A 83 -2.91 3.75 -7.66
CA LEU A 83 -3.83 2.62 -7.74
C LEU A 83 -3.35 1.55 -8.73
N GLU A 84 -2.85 1.94 -9.89
CA GLU A 84 -2.30 1.05 -10.90
C GLU A 84 -1.05 0.34 -10.36
N ARG A 85 -0.09 1.09 -9.81
CA ARG A 85 1.12 0.51 -9.20
C ARG A 85 0.81 -0.39 -8.01
N ALA A 86 -0.16 -0.03 -7.17
CA ALA A 86 -0.57 -0.87 -6.06
C ALA A 86 -1.11 -2.23 -6.54
N ARG A 87 -1.93 -2.26 -7.59
CA ARG A 87 -2.43 -3.52 -8.16
C ARG A 87 -1.29 -4.41 -8.64
N GLU A 88 -0.35 -3.87 -9.39
CA GLU A 88 0.80 -4.62 -9.91
C GLU A 88 1.69 -5.16 -8.79
N VAL A 89 2.06 -4.29 -7.84
CA VAL A 89 2.93 -4.66 -6.72
C VAL A 89 2.27 -5.70 -5.83
N PHE A 90 0.99 -5.52 -5.49
CA PHE A 90 0.30 -6.46 -4.60
C PHE A 90 0.07 -7.81 -5.25
N ASP A 91 -0.25 -7.84 -6.55
CA ASP A 91 -0.39 -9.10 -7.30
C ASP A 91 0.93 -9.85 -7.37
N THR A 92 2.03 -9.15 -7.67
CA THR A 92 3.38 -9.74 -7.68
C THR A 92 3.74 -10.29 -6.29
N VAL A 93 3.57 -9.49 -5.22
CA VAL A 93 3.89 -9.93 -3.86
C VAL A 93 3.02 -11.12 -3.44
N LEU A 94 1.71 -11.08 -3.74
CA LEU A 94 0.84 -12.22 -3.45
C LEU A 94 1.32 -13.49 -4.18
N THR A 95 1.73 -13.38 -5.44
CA THR A 95 2.27 -14.53 -6.20
C THR A 95 3.51 -15.10 -5.52
N ASP A 96 4.43 -14.24 -5.08
CA ASP A 96 5.69 -14.67 -4.45
C ASP A 96 5.48 -15.40 -3.11
N VAL A 97 4.46 -15.03 -2.34
CA VAL A 97 4.24 -15.60 -0.99
C VAL A 97 3.16 -16.67 -0.91
N PHE A 98 2.37 -16.85 -1.96
CA PHE A 98 1.18 -17.70 -1.91
C PHE A 98 1.46 -19.21 -1.92
N ASP A 99 2.60 -19.65 -2.38
CA ASP A 99 2.92 -21.08 -2.55
C ASP A 99 2.77 -21.91 -1.26
N THR A 100 3.08 -21.35 -0.11
CA THR A 100 2.88 -22.03 1.18
C THR A 100 1.41 -22.33 1.43
N PHE A 101 0.52 -21.37 1.20
CA PHE A 101 -0.92 -21.50 1.40
C PHE A 101 -1.58 -22.39 0.33
N LYS A 102 -1.07 -22.37 -0.89
CA LYS A 102 -1.47 -23.28 -1.96
C LYS A 102 -1.22 -24.76 -1.60
N ARG A 103 -0.04 -25.08 -1.02
CA ARG A 103 0.29 -26.43 -0.54
C ARG A 103 -0.62 -26.90 0.59
N LEU A 104 -1.19 -25.97 1.37
CA LEU A 104 -2.18 -26.24 2.41
C LEU A 104 -3.62 -26.36 1.85
N GLY A 105 -3.80 -26.35 0.53
CA GLY A 105 -5.09 -26.55 -0.13
C GLY A 105 -5.97 -25.30 -0.25
N HIS A 106 -5.40 -24.09 -0.01
CA HIS A 106 -6.16 -22.85 -0.14
C HIS A 106 -6.14 -22.33 -1.58
N GLU A 107 -7.24 -21.70 -1.99
CA GLU A 107 -7.33 -20.97 -3.26
C GLU A 107 -6.70 -19.56 -3.14
N ARG A 108 -6.13 -19.07 -4.26
CA ARG A 108 -5.54 -17.76 -4.33
C ARG A 108 -6.61 -16.67 -4.18
N PRO A 109 -6.51 -15.78 -3.19
CA PRO A 109 -7.47 -14.71 -3.01
C PRO A 109 -7.48 -13.72 -4.18
N ARG A 110 -8.66 -13.19 -4.49
CA ARG A 110 -8.80 -12.08 -5.43
C ARG A 110 -8.44 -10.75 -4.76
N ILE A 111 -7.46 -10.05 -5.31
CA ILE A 111 -7.07 -8.72 -4.80
C ILE A 111 -8.07 -7.64 -5.26
N VAL A 112 -8.49 -6.82 -4.31
CA VAL A 112 -9.20 -5.55 -4.54
C VAL A 112 -8.40 -4.44 -3.88
N VAL A 113 -8.02 -3.41 -4.65
CA VAL A 113 -7.28 -2.24 -4.15
C VAL A 113 -8.23 -1.06 -4.01
N ARG A 114 -8.29 -0.48 -2.82
CA ARG A 114 -9.07 0.73 -2.53
C ARG A 114 -8.43 1.56 -1.43
N GLU A 115 -8.80 2.82 -1.31
CA GLU A 115 -8.45 3.64 -0.16
C GLU A 115 -9.26 3.20 1.06
N MET A 116 -8.59 3.00 2.19
CA MET A 116 -9.21 2.64 3.47
C MET A 116 -8.71 3.58 4.57
N ARG A 117 -9.60 3.95 5.51
CA ARG A 117 -9.27 4.89 6.59
C ARG A 117 -8.66 4.24 7.83
N SER A 118 -8.94 2.97 8.09
CA SER A 118 -8.67 2.33 9.38
C SER A 118 -7.89 1.03 9.34
N ARG A 119 -7.48 0.57 8.13
CA ARG A 119 -6.76 -0.71 8.00
C ARG A 119 -5.91 -0.76 6.75
N TRP A 120 -4.91 -1.65 6.77
CA TRP A 120 -4.03 -1.90 5.63
C TRP A 120 -4.54 -3.01 4.72
N GLY A 121 -5.19 -4.00 5.30
CA GLY A 121 -5.77 -5.12 4.58
C GLY A 121 -7.05 -5.65 5.24
N SER A 122 -7.73 -6.54 4.56
CA SER A 122 -8.75 -7.43 5.09
C SER A 122 -9.01 -8.58 4.12
N LEU A 123 -9.24 -9.79 4.67
CA LEU A 123 -9.64 -10.96 3.90
C LEU A 123 -11.08 -11.33 4.24
N SER A 124 -11.94 -11.42 3.23
CA SER A 124 -13.32 -11.87 3.41
C SER A 124 -13.43 -13.41 3.38
N PRO A 125 -14.46 -14.00 3.98
CA PRO A 125 -14.72 -15.45 3.89
C PRO A 125 -14.86 -15.95 2.44
N GLY A 126 -15.29 -15.09 1.52
CA GLY A 126 -15.41 -15.40 0.08
C GLY A 126 -14.11 -15.25 -0.72
N GLY A 127 -12.94 -15.25 -0.06
CA GLY A 127 -11.63 -15.22 -0.74
C GLY A 127 -11.26 -13.87 -1.38
N GLN A 128 -11.91 -12.77 -0.99
CA GLN A 128 -11.52 -11.45 -1.45
C GLN A 128 -10.57 -10.77 -0.46
N MET A 129 -9.34 -10.50 -0.90
CA MET A 129 -8.34 -9.71 -0.16
C MET A 129 -8.44 -8.25 -0.58
N THR A 130 -8.89 -7.39 0.32
CA THR A 130 -8.93 -5.94 0.09
C THR A 130 -7.69 -5.31 0.70
N LEU A 131 -6.92 -4.54 -0.09
CA LEU A 131 -5.68 -3.89 0.33
C LEU A 131 -5.78 -2.37 0.13
N ASN A 132 -5.23 -1.64 1.09
CA ASN A 132 -5.19 -0.17 1.05
C ASN A 132 -4.18 0.30 0.00
N SER A 133 -4.63 1.14 -0.95
CA SER A 133 -3.75 1.70 -1.99
C SER A 133 -2.57 2.48 -1.42
N ARG A 134 -2.70 3.09 -0.23
CA ARG A 134 -1.60 3.79 0.45
C ARG A 134 -0.44 2.86 0.86
N LEU A 135 -0.71 1.56 1.00
CA LEU A 135 0.29 0.58 1.38
C LEU A 135 1.46 0.50 0.38
N VAL A 136 1.24 0.83 -0.90
CA VAL A 136 2.31 0.85 -1.92
C VAL A 136 3.35 1.96 -1.68
N GLN A 137 3.08 2.89 -0.77
CA GLN A 137 4.04 3.91 -0.35
C GLN A 137 5.05 3.38 0.67
N ALA A 138 4.71 2.30 1.38
CA ALA A 138 5.61 1.61 2.32
C ALA A 138 6.65 0.76 1.58
N PRO A 139 7.77 0.39 2.24
CA PRO A 139 8.73 -0.57 1.71
C PRO A 139 8.09 -1.90 1.33
N ARG A 140 8.57 -2.54 0.25
CA ARG A 140 8.04 -3.84 -0.21
C ARG A 140 7.93 -4.91 0.89
N PRO A 141 8.91 -5.08 1.83
CA PRO A 141 8.75 -6.01 2.95
C PRO A 141 7.54 -5.73 3.84
N CYS A 142 7.11 -4.46 3.95
CA CYS A 142 5.90 -4.10 4.70
C CYS A 142 4.63 -4.52 3.95
N VAL A 143 4.63 -4.42 2.61
CA VAL A 143 3.55 -4.92 1.76
C VAL A 143 3.41 -6.43 1.91
N GLU A 144 4.53 -7.14 1.86
CA GLU A 144 4.60 -8.59 2.05
C GLU A 144 4.05 -9.01 3.42
N TYR A 145 4.44 -8.32 4.49
CA TYR A 145 3.89 -8.55 5.83
C TYR A 145 2.37 -8.44 5.86
N VAL A 146 1.78 -7.39 5.29
CA VAL A 146 0.32 -7.23 5.28
C VAL A 146 -0.35 -8.36 4.50
N ILE A 147 0.18 -8.72 3.33
CA ILE A 147 -0.39 -9.79 2.51
C ILE A 147 -0.30 -11.14 3.21
N VAL A 148 0.85 -11.49 3.82
CA VAL A 148 1.00 -12.74 4.59
C VAL A 148 0.08 -12.75 5.81
N HIS A 149 -0.06 -11.61 6.51
CA HIS A 149 -0.99 -11.46 7.62
C HIS A 149 -2.43 -11.77 7.21
N GLU A 150 -2.89 -11.22 6.09
CA GLU A 150 -4.23 -11.51 5.55
C GLU A 150 -4.36 -12.96 5.07
N LEU A 151 -3.32 -13.56 4.51
CA LEU A 151 -3.32 -14.98 4.13
C LEU A 151 -3.43 -15.90 5.35
N CYS A 152 -2.81 -15.56 6.49
CA CYS A 152 -2.96 -16.32 7.73
C CYS A 152 -4.42 -16.40 8.20
N HIS A 153 -5.26 -15.44 7.83
CA HIS A 153 -6.70 -15.47 8.09
C HIS A 153 -7.49 -16.49 7.28
N LEU A 154 -6.88 -17.11 6.25
CA LEU A 154 -7.46 -18.29 5.59
C LEU A 154 -7.56 -19.47 6.58
N ILE A 155 -6.62 -19.58 7.51
CA ILE A 155 -6.49 -20.69 8.46
C ILE A 155 -7.03 -20.27 9.85
N HIS A 156 -6.58 -19.13 10.35
CA HIS A 156 -6.94 -18.63 11.69
C HIS A 156 -7.69 -17.30 11.59
N LYS A 157 -9.00 -17.33 11.86
CA LYS A 157 -9.87 -16.14 11.75
C LYS A 157 -9.58 -15.06 12.81
N ASN A 158 -8.96 -15.45 13.93
CA ASN A 158 -8.64 -14.56 15.05
C ASN A 158 -7.12 -14.49 15.24
N HIS A 159 -6.63 -13.41 15.83
CA HIS A 159 -5.21 -13.24 16.19
C HIS A 159 -4.89 -13.99 17.50
N SER A 160 -4.99 -15.33 17.46
CA SER A 160 -4.63 -16.23 18.56
C SER A 160 -3.12 -16.52 18.55
N SER A 161 -2.64 -17.31 19.52
CA SER A 161 -1.26 -17.83 19.57
C SER A 161 -0.90 -18.60 18.30
N GLU A 162 -1.84 -19.42 17.79
CA GLU A 162 -1.68 -20.23 16.57
C GLU A 162 -1.56 -19.34 15.31
N PHE A 163 -2.32 -18.24 15.25
CA PHE A 163 -2.19 -17.25 14.19
C PHE A 163 -0.77 -16.67 14.15
N PHE A 164 -0.26 -16.23 15.31
CA PHE A 164 1.09 -15.65 15.37
C PHE A 164 2.19 -16.69 15.19
N ALA A 165 1.98 -17.94 15.58
CA ALA A 165 2.88 -19.05 15.30
C ALA A 165 2.97 -19.30 13.79
N LEU A 166 1.83 -19.38 13.09
CA LEU A 166 1.80 -19.51 11.64
C LEU A 166 2.46 -18.32 10.94
N LEU A 167 2.13 -17.09 11.36
CA LEU A 167 2.72 -15.89 10.81
C LEU A 167 4.25 -15.88 10.97
N GLY A 168 4.76 -16.28 12.15
CA GLY A 168 6.18 -16.40 12.42
C GLY A 168 6.87 -17.51 11.65
N LEU A 169 6.17 -18.62 11.34
CA LEU A 169 6.68 -19.69 10.51
C LEU A 169 6.84 -19.23 9.04
N VAL A 170 5.83 -18.53 8.50
CA VAL A 170 5.86 -18.05 7.10
C VAL A 170 6.75 -16.83 6.94
N LEU A 171 6.79 -15.95 7.93
CA LEU A 171 7.50 -14.67 7.89
C LEU A 171 8.22 -14.43 9.23
N PRO A 172 9.41 -15.01 9.46
CA PRO A 172 10.09 -14.97 10.76
C PRO A 172 10.37 -13.55 11.28
N ASP A 173 10.58 -12.58 10.41
CA ASP A 173 10.86 -11.18 10.74
C ASP A 173 9.61 -10.26 10.72
N TRP A 174 8.41 -10.85 10.83
CA TRP A 174 7.14 -10.10 10.73
C TRP A 174 7.03 -8.93 11.72
N GLN A 175 7.60 -9.07 12.93
CA GLN A 175 7.55 -8.01 13.96
C GLN A 175 8.34 -6.77 13.52
N ALA A 176 9.54 -6.96 12.98
CA ALA A 176 10.37 -5.89 12.45
C ALA A 176 9.70 -5.20 11.24
N ARG A 177 9.06 -5.98 10.36
CA ARG A 177 8.31 -5.43 9.22
C ARG A 177 7.07 -4.65 9.64
N LYS A 178 6.36 -5.13 10.66
CA LYS A 178 5.23 -4.42 11.27
C LYS A 178 5.68 -3.07 11.83
N GLN A 179 6.73 -3.05 12.64
CA GLN A 179 7.29 -1.82 13.20
C GLN A 179 7.74 -0.84 12.12
N ARG A 180 8.39 -1.36 11.07
CA ARG A 180 8.80 -0.55 9.92
C ARG A 180 7.62 0.02 9.15
N LEU A 181 6.52 -0.71 9.02
CA LEU A 181 5.28 -0.20 8.41
C LEU A 181 4.71 0.97 9.21
N GLU A 182 4.65 0.81 10.53
CA GLU A 182 4.18 1.85 11.46
C GLU A 182 5.02 3.13 11.35
N GLN A 183 6.34 3.00 11.21
CA GLN A 183 7.27 4.14 11.03
C GLN A 183 7.24 4.74 9.62
N ALA A 184 7.10 3.94 8.59
CA ALA A 184 7.23 4.39 7.19
C ALA A 184 6.12 5.33 6.76
N LEU A 185 4.98 5.32 7.42
CA LEU A 185 3.77 6.06 7.04
C LEU A 185 3.40 7.15 8.06
N LEU A 186 4.26 7.37 9.07
CA LEU A 186 4.34 8.59 9.86
C LEU A 186 4.91 9.74 8.98
#